data_3a2afe414b1c952bdc2aad8c5f4efa5e
#
_entry.id   3a2afe414b1c952bdc2aad8c5f4efa5e
#
_cell.length_a   1.000
_cell.length_b   1.000
_cell.length_c   1.000
_cell.angle_alpha   90.00
_cell.angle_beta   90.00
_cell.angle_gamma   90.00
#
_symmetry.space_group_name_H-M   'P 1'
#
loop_
_entity.id
_entity.type
_entity.pdbx_description
1 polymer ?
#
loop_
_entity_poly.entity_id
_entity_poly.type
_entity_poly.pdbx_seq_one_letter_code
_entity_poly.pdbx_strand_id
1 'polypeptide(L)'
;FRYEQTQAGRQCEFHQAGVELMGSATAFADAEVIALAIQGLLRAGLTDFTICLGQVEFVSGIMNQYQLADETKQKLQTALEKHDLVSFHRAIEALGLPEKAKKTLGYLPLLNGGEEMLKKSYTLALNEQSRRALDNLAEIYRLLKSYGVEQYVRFDLGIIRDFSYYTGMVFEAYTPE
;
A
#
# COMPACT_ATOMS: atom_id res chain seq x y z
N PHE A 1 -5.27 -6.45 24.96
CA PHE A 1 -6.62 -5.87 25.12
C PHE A 1 -6.70 -4.58 24.33
N ARG A 2 -7.76 -4.39 23.52
CA ARG A 2 -8.00 -3.16 22.78
C ARG A 2 -9.49 -2.81 22.89
N TYR A 3 -9.82 -1.51 23.09
CA TYR A 3 -11.21 -1.08 23.02
C TYR A 3 -11.64 -1.14 21.55
N GLU A 4 -12.58 -2.02 21.24
CA GLU A 4 -13.16 -2.17 19.90
C GLU A 4 -14.68 -1.97 20.01
N GLN A 5 -15.27 -1.33 19.00
CA GLN A 5 -16.72 -1.37 18.85
C GLN A 5 -17.13 -2.80 18.52
N THR A 6 -18.06 -3.34 19.27
CA THR A 6 -18.56 -4.71 19.13
C THR A 6 -19.15 -4.91 17.73
N GLN A 7 -18.44 -5.66 16.89
CA GLN A 7 -18.89 -6.11 15.56
C GLN A 7 -18.64 -7.62 15.45
N ALA A 8 -19.36 -8.30 14.55
CA ALA A 8 -19.14 -9.71 14.32
C ALA A 8 -17.66 -10.00 13.99
N GLY A 9 -17.04 -10.91 14.75
CA GLY A 9 -15.64 -11.30 14.60
C GLY A 9 -14.60 -10.40 15.29
N ARG A 10 -14.99 -9.28 15.93
CA ARG A 10 -14.06 -8.43 16.70
C ARG A 10 -14.18 -8.70 18.20
N GLN A 11 -13.07 -9.11 18.80
CA GLN A 11 -12.94 -9.33 20.24
C GLN A 11 -12.04 -8.26 20.86
N CYS A 12 -12.35 -7.84 22.09
CA CYS A 12 -11.51 -6.90 22.84
C CYS A 12 -10.23 -7.55 23.38
N GLU A 13 -10.19 -8.88 23.42
CA GLU A 13 -9.03 -9.69 23.79
C GLU A 13 -8.64 -10.59 22.63
N PHE A 14 -7.39 -10.54 22.23
CA PHE A 14 -6.83 -11.38 21.17
C PHE A 14 -5.33 -11.56 21.37
N HIS A 15 -4.78 -12.64 20.81
CA HIS A 15 -3.35 -12.87 20.77
C HIS A 15 -2.77 -12.29 19.46
N GLN A 16 -1.65 -11.60 19.59
CA GLN A 16 -0.91 -11.06 18.46
C GLN A 16 0.54 -11.57 18.52
N ALA A 17 1.02 -12.09 17.41
CA ALA A 17 2.45 -12.33 17.19
C ALA A 17 2.96 -11.29 16.18
N GLY A 18 4.10 -10.71 16.45
CA GLY A 18 4.67 -9.67 15.59
C GLY A 18 6.18 -9.63 15.67
N VAL A 19 6.79 -8.93 14.74
CA VAL A 19 8.22 -8.64 14.68
C VAL A 19 8.41 -7.16 14.37
N GLU A 20 9.40 -6.56 14.99
CA GLU A 20 9.81 -5.18 14.72
C GLU A 20 11.32 -5.17 14.44
N LEU A 21 11.71 -4.59 13.31
CA LEU A 21 13.10 -4.38 12.93
C LEU A 21 13.41 -2.89 13.03
N MET A 22 14.24 -2.50 13.99
CA MET A 22 14.57 -1.12 14.28
C MET A 22 16.01 -0.80 13.86
N GLY A 23 16.25 0.46 13.47
CA GLY A 23 17.59 0.97 13.17
C GLY A 23 18.00 0.83 11.69
N SER A 24 17.13 0.35 10.80
CA SER A 24 17.40 0.26 9.36
C SER A 24 16.18 0.71 8.55
N ALA A 25 16.40 1.67 7.66
CA ALA A 25 15.38 2.20 6.73
C ALA A 25 15.68 1.77 5.29
N THR A 26 16.12 0.54 5.10
CA THR A 26 16.51 0.01 3.78
C THR A 26 15.48 -0.96 3.24
N ALA A 27 15.39 -1.07 1.91
CA ALA A 27 14.58 -2.08 1.24
C ALA A 27 14.94 -3.52 1.68
N PHE A 28 16.18 -3.73 2.14
CA PHE A 28 16.63 -5.02 2.65
C PHE A 28 15.90 -5.39 3.96
N ALA A 29 15.78 -4.43 4.88
CA ALA A 29 15.05 -4.62 6.14
C ALA A 29 13.56 -4.90 5.89
N ASP A 30 12.94 -4.16 4.96
CA ASP A 30 11.55 -4.37 4.56
C ASP A 30 11.35 -5.77 3.96
N ALA A 31 12.23 -6.18 3.05
CA ALA A 31 12.17 -7.51 2.42
C ALA A 31 12.35 -8.64 3.44
N GLU A 32 13.24 -8.47 4.43
CA GLU A 32 13.44 -9.44 5.51
C GLU A 32 12.19 -9.64 6.34
N VAL A 33 11.54 -8.53 6.76
CA VAL A 33 10.29 -8.57 7.54
C VAL A 33 9.16 -9.24 6.74
N ILE A 34 9.01 -8.92 5.45
CA ILE A 34 8.01 -9.54 4.58
C ILE A 34 8.29 -11.04 4.41
N ALA A 35 9.54 -11.42 4.13
CA ALA A 35 9.91 -12.82 3.97
C ALA A 35 9.64 -13.61 5.28
N LEU A 36 9.93 -13.02 6.44
CA LEU A 36 9.64 -13.61 7.75
C LEU A 36 8.12 -13.77 7.96
N ALA A 37 7.32 -12.77 7.58
CA ALA A 37 5.86 -12.85 7.66
C ALA A 37 5.31 -14.00 6.78
N ILE A 38 5.79 -14.11 5.53
CA ILE A 38 5.42 -15.20 4.62
C ILE A 38 5.78 -16.56 5.23
N GLN A 39 7.01 -16.72 5.75
CA GLN A 39 7.44 -17.96 6.37
C GLN A 39 6.62 -18.30 7.63
N GLY A 40 6.25 -17.29 8.42
CA GLY A 40 5.37 -17.43 9.57
C GLY A 40 4.00 -17.99 9.20
N LEU A 41 3.37 -17.41 8.16
CA LEU A 41 2.07 -17.87 7.65
C LEU A 41 2.15 -19.31 7.13
N LEU A 42 3.16 -19.64 6.34
CA LEU A 42 3.38 -21.00 5.83
C LEU A 42 3.57 -22.02 6.95
N ARG A 43 4.36 -21.68 7.97
CA ARG A 43 4.57 -22.57 9.15
C ARG A 43 3.34 -22.70 10.03
N ALA A 44 2.44 -21.71 10.02
CA ALA A 44 1.13 -21.78 10.65
C ALA A 44 0.13 -22.65 9.87
N GLY A 45 0.52 -23.16 8.70
CA GLY A 45 -0.31 -24.02 7.85
C GLY A 45 -1.14 -23.27 6.83
N LEU A 46 -0.97 -21.95 6.70
CA LEU A 46 -1.65 -21.16 5.69
C LEU A 46 -0.86 -21.21 4.38
N THR A 47 -1.39 -21.87 3.36
CA THR A 47 -0.69 -22.09 2.08
C THR A 47 -1.24 -21.26 0.94
N ASP A 48 -2.50 -20.81 1.04
CA ASP A 48 -3.16 -19.98 0.04
C ASP A 48 -3.39 -18.59 0.59
N PHE A 49 -2.50 -17.69 0.25
CA PHE A 49 -2.55 -16.28 0.63
C PHE A 49 -1.75 -15.42 -0.35
N THR A 50 -2.01 -14.12 -0.31
CA THR A 50 -1.27 -13.13 -1.07
C THR A 50 -0.85 -11.98 -0.14
N ILE A 51 0.41 -11.57 -0.21
CA ILE A 51 0.92 -10.34 0.41
C ILE A 51 0.82 -9.23 -0.61
N CYS A 52 -0.02 -8.24 -0.36
CA CYS A 52 -0.14 -7.04 -1.17
C CYS A 52 0.77 -5.95 -0.61
N LEU A 53 1.67 -5.43 -1.45
CA LEU A 53 2.62 -4.37 -1.12
C LEU A 53 2.12 -3.03 -1.65
N GLY A 54 2.05 -2.04 -0.79
CA GLY A 54 1.79 -0.65 -1.12
C GLY A 54 2.93 0.29 -0.70
N GLN A 55 2.86 1.54 -1.13
CA GLN A 55 3.85 2.55 -0.76
C GLN A 55 3.16 3.90 -0.61
N VAL A 56 3.13 4.37 0.63
CA VAL A 56 2.43 5.61 1.03
C VAL A 56 2.95 6.82 0.26
N GLU A 57 4.27 6.90 0.07
CA GLU A 57 4.90 8.03 -0.62
C GLU A 57 4.59 8.07 -2.12
N PHE A 58 4.23 6.95 -2.74
CA PHE A 58 3.79 6.96 -4.14
C PHE A 58 2.51 7.78 -4.30
N VAL A 59 1.49 7.48 -3.51
CA VAL A 59 0.19 8.18 -3.58
C VAL A 59 0.33 9.64 -3.15
N SER A 60 1.05 9.89 -2.05
CA SER A 60 1.36 11.25 -1.60
C SER A 60 2.10 12.05 -2.66
N GLY A 61 3.07 11.43 -3.33
CA GLY A 61 3.83 12.05 -4.41
C GLY A 61 2.94 12.40 -5.62
N ILE A 62 2.02 11.51 -6.02
CA ILE A 62 1.05 11.81 -7.08
C ILE A 62 0.14 12.97 -6.68
N MET A 63 -0.35 13.02 -5.44
CA MET A 63 -1.16 14.14 -4.95
C MET A 63 -0.37 15.45 -4.91
N ASN A 64 0.90 15.40 -4.50
CA ASN A 64 1.80 16.56 -4.49
C ASN A 64 2.11 17.08 -5.90
N GLN A 65 2.22 16.20 -6.87
CA GLN A 65 2.42 16.54 -8.29
C GLN A 65 1.34 17.47 -8.82
N TYR A 66 0.11 17.34 -8.33
CA TYR A 66 -1.02 18.19 -8.71
C TYR A 66 -1.28 19.33 -7.71
N GLN A 67 -0.38 19.56 -6.77
CA GLN A 67 -0.43 20.64 -5.78
C GLN A 67 -1.77 20.72 -5.03
N LEU A 68 -2.32 19.56 -4.69
CA LEU A 68 -3.57 19.49 -3.94
C LEU A 68 -3.41 20.10 -2.56
N ALA A 69 -4.39 20.87 -2.11
CA ALA A 69 -4.45 21.37 -0.74
C ALA A 69 -4.50 20.19 0.28
N ASP A 70 -3.92 20.38 1.44
CA ASP A 70 -3.82 19.30 2.44
C ASP A 70 -5.18 18.76 2.89
N GLU A 71 -6.19 19.62 3.00
CA GLU A 71 -7.57 19.19 3.28
C GLU A 71 -8.12 18.27 2.18
N THR A 72 -7.81 18.57 0.91
CA THR A 72 -8.21 17.74 -0.22
C THR A 72 -7.48 16.40 -0.22
N LYS A 73 -6.17 16.40 0.04
CA LYS A 73 -5.39 15.18 0.18
C LYS A 73 -5.98 14.29 1.27
N GLN A 74 -6.26 14.84 2.43
CA GLN A 74 -6.85 14.11 3.55
C GLN A 74 -8.22 13.51 3.22
N LYS A 75 -9.08 14.24 2.50
CA LYS A 75 -10.37 13.71 2.02
C LYS A 75 -10.20 12.52 1.08
N LEU A 76 -9.29 12.64 0.09
CA LEU A 76 -9.00 11.57 -0.85
C LEU A 76 -8.39 10.35 -0.14
N GLN A 77 -7.46 10.57 0.77
CA GLN A 77 -6.83 9.54 1.57
C GLN A 77 -7.84 8.78 2.41
N THR A 78 -8.71 9.50 3.15
CA THR A 78 -9.77 8.88 3.96
C THR A 78 -10.75 8.05 3.11
N ALA A 79 -11.07 8.50 1.90
CA ALA A 79 -11.93 7.74 0.99
C ALA A 79 -11.24 6.45 0.51
N LEU A 80 -9.94 6.49 0.20
CA LEU A 80 -9.15 5.31 -0.17
C LEU A 80 -9.04 4.31 0.99
N GLU A 81 -8.73 4.78 2.21
CA GLU A 81 -8.65 3.94 3.41
C GLU A 81 -9.95 3.18 3.70
N LYS A 82 -11.09 3.83 3.42
CA LYS A 82 -12.42 3.24 3.60
C LYS A 82 -12.90 2.44 2.39
N HIS A 83 -12.09 2.32 1.34
CA HIS A 83 -12.47 1.75 0.04
C HIS A 83 -13.75 2.39 -0.54
N ASP A 84 -14.03 3.66 -0.20
CA ASP A 84 -15.17 4.43 -0.71
C ASP A 84 -14.80 5.08 -2.05
N LEU A 85 -14.83 4.27 -3.11
CA LEU A 85 -14.48 4.71 -4.46
C LEU A 85 -15.46 5.76 -4.99
N VAL A 86 -16.71 5.75 -4.54
CA VAL A 86 -17.74 6.71 -4.96
C VAL A 86 -17.38 8.10 -4.45
N SER A 87 -17.11 8.24 -3.14
CA SER A 87 -16.69 9.50 -2.54
C SER A 87 -15.33 9.95 -3.08
N PHE A 88 -14.41 9.02 -3.34
CA PHE A 88 -13.11 9.29 -3.94
C PHE A 88 -13.24 9.92 -5.32
N HIS A 89 -13.98 9.30 -6.24
CA HIS A 89 -14.20 9.84 -7.58
C HIS A 89 -14.97 11.16 -7.57
N ARG A 90 -15.99 11.28 -6.72
CA ARG A 90 -16.73 12.56 -6.57
C ARG A 90 -15.83 13.69 -6.10
N ALA A 91 -14.93 13.41 -5.16
CA ALA A 91 -13.97 14.43 -4.70
C ALA A 91 -13.01 14.85 -5.82
N ILE A 92 -12.53 13.92 -6.65
CA ILE A 92 -11.66 14.23 -7.81
C ILE A 92 -12.40 15.06 -8.84
N GLU A 93 -13.65 14.72 -9.18
CA GLU A 93 -14.43 15.45 -10.18
C GLU A 93 -14.71 16.92 -9.76
N ALA A 94 -14.82 17.17 -8.45
CA ALA A 94 -14.98 18.50 -7.90
C ALA A 94 -13.70 19.36 -7.97
N LEU A 95 -12.54 18.78 -8.30
CA LEU A 95 -11.30 19.53 -8.43
C LEU A 95 -11.24 20.28 -9.75
N GLY A 96 -10.74 21.51 -9.71
CA GLY A 96 -10.47 22.34 -10.91
C GLY A 96 -9.24 21.89 -11.70
N LEU A 97 -9.00 20.57 -11.80
CA LEU A 97 -7.84 19.99 -12.47
C LEU A 97 -8.14 19.64 -13.94
N PRO A 98 -7.11 19.64 -14.80
CA PRO A 98 -7.23 19.10 -16.14
C PRO A 98 -7.69 17.65 -16.13
N GLU A 99 -8.46 17.23 -17.15
CA GLU A 99 -9.00 15.87 -17.26
C GLU A 99 -7.94 14.77 -17.18
N LYS A 100 -6.74 15.03 -17.72
CA LYS A 100 -5.60 14.08 -17.60
C LYS A 100 -5.21 13.85 -16.15
N ALA A 101 -5.20 14.90 -15.31
CA ALA A 101 -4.87 14.81 -13.89
C ALA A 101 -5.95 14.05 -13.12
N LYS A 102 -7.23 14.36 -13.38
CA LYS A 102 -8.36 13.63 -12.79
C LYS A 102 -8.33 12.14 -13.11
N LYS A 103 -8.06 11.79 -14.37
CA LYS A 103 -7.88 10.39 -14.79
C LYS A 103 -6.73 9.71 -14.05
N THR A 104 -5.58 10.37 -13.91
CA THR A 104 -4.43 9.81 -13.18
C THR A 104 -4.79 9.56 -11.72
N LEU A 105 -5.40 10.53 -11.03
CA LEU A 105 -5.83 10.36 -9.64
C LEU A 105 -6.90 9.27 -9.51
N GLY A 106 -7.91 9.27 -10.38
CA GLY A 106 -8.98 8.28 -10.37
C GLY A 106 -8.53 6.85 -10.65
N TYR A 107 -7.34 6.69 -11.25
CA TYR A 107 -6.78 5.38 -11.55
C TYR A 107 -6.00 4.78 -10.36
N LEU A 108 -5.64 5.57 -9.34
CA LEU A 108 -4.85 5.10 -8.18
C LEU A 108 -5.43 3.84 -7.50
N PRO A 109 -6.74 3.77 -7.19
CA PRO A 109 -7.30 2.58 -6.53
C PRO A 109 -7.28 1.31 -7.40
N LEU A 110 -7.03 1.45 -8.70
CA LEU A 110 -7.01 0.33 -9.65
C LEU A 110 -5.58 -0.19 -9.91
N LEU A 111 -4.57 0.42 -9.30
CA LEU A 111 -3.18 0.05 -9.47
C LEU A 111 -2.84 -1.17 -8.61
N ASN A 112 -3.38 -2.32 -8.97
CA ASN A 112 -3.07 -3.60 -8.36
C ASN A 112 -2.61 -4.62 -9.41
N GLY A 113 -1.72 -5.54 -9.03
CA GLY A 113 -1.21 -6.55 -9.94
C GLY A 113 0.18 -7.05 -9.62
N GLY A 114 0.79 -7.70 -10.62
CA GLY A 114 2.17 -8.18 -10.55
C GLY A 114 3.20 -7.13 -10.99
N GLU A 115 4.41 -7.60 -11.29
CA GLU A 115 5.56 -6.76 -11.69
C GLU A 115 5.25 -5.84 -12.89
N GLU A 116 4.43 -6.28 -13.84
CA GLU A 116 4.06 -5.47 -15.00
C GLU A 116 3.22 -4.23 -14.62
N MET A 117 2.38 -4.35 -13.59
CA MET A 117 1.65 -3.19 -13.06
C MET A 117 2.63 -2.19 -12.42
N LEU A 118 3.59 -2.68 -11.63
CA LEU A 118 4.62 -1.83 -11.04
C LEU A 118 5.40 -1.05 -12.11
N LYS A 119 5.83 -1.73 -13.19
CA LYS A 119 6.51 -1.10 -14.33
C LYS A 119 5.65 -0.02 -14.99
N LYS A 120 4.36 -0.29 -15.20
CA LYS A 120 3.43 0.70 -15.77
C LYS A 120 3.25 1.93 -14.88
N SER A 121 3.29 1.76 -13.57
CA SER A 121 3.10 2.86 -12.61
C SER A 121 4.17 3.95 -12.70
N TYR A 122 5.35 3.64 -13.23
CA TYR A 122 6.39 4.65 -13.51
C TYR A 122 5.94 5.72 -14.50
N THR A 123 5.00 5.43 -15.40
CA THR A 123 4.44 6.43 -16.33
C THR A 123 3.61 7.50 -15.62
N LEU A 124 3.12 7.22 -14.42
CA LEU A 124 2.32 8.12 -13.58
C LEU A 124 3.20 8.95 -12.65
N ALA A 125 4.39 8.44 -12.31
CA ALA A 125 5.33 9.03 -11.38
C ALA A 125 6.16 10.13 -12.09
N LEU A 126 5.62 11.35 -12.14
CA LEU A 126 6.27 12.49 -12.81
C LEU A 126 7.22 13.27 -11.90
N ASN A 127 7.18 13.04 -10.57
CA ASN A 127 8.07 13.66 -9.60
C ASN A 127 9.02 12.64 -8.95
N GLU A 128 10.04 13.16 -8.29
CA GLU A 128 11.08 12.35 -7.67
C GLU A 128 10.55 11.51 -6.49
N GLN A 129 9.61 12.03 -5.70
CA GLN A 129 9.00 11.32 -4.57
C GLN A 129 8.32 10.03 -5.02
N SER A 130 7.43 10.14 -6.03
CA SER A 130 6.72 8.97 -6.55
C SER A 130 7.67 7.97 -7.21
N ARG A 131 8.73 8.45 -7.88
CA ARG A 131 9.74 7.57 -8.51
C ARG A 131 10.53 6.80 -7.46
N ARG A 132 11.03 7.47 -6.42
CA ARG A 132 11.74 6.83 -5.31
C ARG A 132 10.86 5.78 -4.60
N ALA A 133 9.58 6.06 -4.45
CA ALA A 133 8.62 5.12 -3.87
C ALA A 133 8.51 3.83 -4.71
N LEU A 134 8.44 3.95 -6.03
CA LEU A 134 8.43 2.79 -6.94
C LEU A 134 9.78 2.07 -6.98
N ASP A 135 10.90 2.80 -6.95
CA ASP A 135 12.24 2.22 -6.89
C ASP A 135 12.44 1.39 -5.63
N ASN A 136 11.93 1.87 -4.48
CA ASN A 136 11.94 1.13 -3.22
C ASN A 136 11.14 -0.17 -3.34
N LEU A 137 9.91 -0.14 -3.87
CA LEU A 137 9.12 -1.35 -4.09
C LEU A 137 9.78 -2.32 -5.07
N ALA A 138 10.38 -1.82 -6.14
CA ALA A 138 11.10 -2.65 -7.11
C ALA A 138 12.30 -3.36 -6.47
N GLU A 139 13.05 -2.66 -5.62
CA GLU A 139 14.18 -3.23 -4.89
C GLU A 139 13.73 -4.26 -3.86
N ILE A 140 12.68 -3.98 -3.07
CA ILE A 140 12.07 -4.94 -2.15
C ILE A 140 11.67 -6.22 -2.91
N TYR A 141 10.98 -6.08 -4.04
CA TYR A 141 10.55 -7.23 -4.83
C TYR A 141 11.72 -8.04 -5.39
N ARG A 142 12.78 -7.36 -5.84
CA ARG A 142 14.03 -8.02 -6.28
C ARG A 142 14.65 -8.87 -5.17
N LEU A 143 14.65 -8.35 -3.94
CA LEU A 143 15.14 -9.05 -2.75
C LEU A 143 14.23 -10.23 -2.39
N LEU A 144 12.91 -10.08 -2.46
CA LEU A 144 11.96 -11.17 -2.21
C LEU A 144 12.11 -12.31 -3.23
N LYS A 145 12.46 -12.01 -4.50
CA LYS A 145 12.88 -13.04 -5.48
C LYS A 145 14.11 -13.81 -5.00
N SER A 146 15.08 -13.12 -4.40
CA SER A 146 16.29 -13.79 -3.85
C SER A 146 15.96 -14.68 -2.63
N TYR A 147 14.90 -14.36 -1.89
CA TYR A 147 14.36 -15.23 -0.83
C TYR A 147 13.49 -16.38 -1.35
N GLY A 148 13.13 -16.38 -2.66
CA GLY A 148 12.27 -17.39 -3.28
C GLY A 148 10.80 -17.33 -2.78
N VAL A 149 10.29 -16.15 -2.48
CA VAL A 149 8.93 -15.95 -1.93
C VAL A 149 8.07 -15.00 -2.78
N GLU A 150 8.55 -14.59 -3.95
CA GLU A 150 7.88 -13.63 -4.84
C GLU A 150 6.51 -14.10 -5.33
N GLN A 151 6.27 -15.40 -5.38
CA GLN A 151 4.98 -15.98 -5.81
C GLN A 151 3.83 -15.64 -4.86
N TYR A 152 4.14 -15.28 -3.61
CA TYR A 152 3.15 -14.85 -2.62
C TYR A 152 2.89 -13.34 -2.68
N VAL A 153 3.60 -12.59 -3.53
CA VAL A 153 3.64 -11.13 -3.50
C VAL A 153 2.92 -10.52 -4.71
N ARG A 154 2.09 -9.54 -4.44
CA ARG A 154 1.49 -8.64 -5.43
C ARG A 154 1.67 -7.20 -4.99
N PHE A 155 1.47 -6.28 -5.91
CA PHE A 155 1.46 -4.85 -5.61
C PHE A 155 0.01 -4.37 -5.56
N ASP A 156 -0.27 -3.50 -4.62
CA ASP A 156 -1.48 -2.71 -4.57
C ASP A 156 -1.12 -1.29 -4.13
N LEU A 157 -0.95 -0.40 -5.10
CA LEU A 157 -0.58 0.99 -4.85
C LEU A 157 -1.75 1.84 -4.34
N GLY A 158 -2.95 1.25 -4.30
CA GLY A 158 -4.13 1.81 -3.68
C GLY A 158 -4.25 1.49 -2.19
N ILE A 159 -3.44 0.55 -1.66
CA ILE A 159 -3.39 0.30 -0.22
C ILE A 159 -2.82 1.52 0.47
N ILE A 160 -3.65 2.10 1.31
CA ILE A 160 -3.32 3.27 2.10
C ILE A 160 -3.69 2.98 3.55
N ARG A 161 -2.70 3.00 4.43
CA ARG A 161 -2.88 2.98 5.87
C ARG A 161 -2.52 4.36 6.41
N ASP A 162 -3.18 4.77 7.44
CA ASP A 162 -2.96 6.00 8.19
C ASP A 162 -1.71 6.83 7.77
N PHE A 163 -1.89 7.74 6.81
CA PHE A 163 -0.82 8.59 6.25
C PHE A 163 -0.12 9.45 7.30
N SER A 164 -0.77 9.69 8.43
CA SER A 164 -0.20 10.45 9.51
C SER A 164 0.85 9.66 10.29
N TYR A 165 0.80 8.33 10.19
CA TYR A 165 1.66 7.43 10.94
C TYR A 165 2.68 6.69 10.06
N TYR A 166 2.27 6.16 8.89
CA TYR A 166 3.15 5.38 8.01
C TYR A 166 3.77 6.26 6.93
N THR A 167 5.09 6.12 6.73
CA THR A 167 5.88 6.96 5.80
C THR A 167 6.55 6.17 4.68
N GLY A 168 6.38 4.87 4.62
CA GLY A 168 7.11 4.03 3.67
C GLY A 168 6.24 2.93 3.06
N MET A 169 6.86 1.77 2.86
CA MET A 169 6.20 0.57 2.40
C MET A 169 5.22 0.07 3.46
N VAL A 170 4.06 -0.37 3.00
CA VAL A 170 3.03 -1.06 3.80
C VAL A 170 2.66 -2.36 3.12
N PHE A 171 2.25 -3.36 3.91
CA PHE A 171 1.76 -4.61 3.34
C PHE A 171 0.60 -5.20 4.12
N GLU A 172 -0.21 -5.98 3.44
CA GLU A 172 -1.31 -6.73 4.01
C GLU A 172 -1.34 -8.14 3.44
N ALA A 173 -1.79 -9.09 4.26
CA ALA A 173 -2.01 -10.47 3.83
C ALA A 173 -3.50 -10.70 3.60
N TYR A 174 -3.83 -11.28 2.46
CA TYR A 174 -5.19 -11.68 2.07
C TYR A 174 -5.25 -13.18 1.83
N THR A 175 -6.33 -13.80 2.28
CA THR A 175 -6.67 -15.18 1.97
C THR A 175 -7.93 -15.21 1.13
N PRO A 176 -8.08 -16.13 0.17
CA PRO A 176 -9.38 -16.36 -0.45
C PRO A 176 -10.38 -16.83 0.63
N GLU A 177 -11.65 -16.43 0.47
CA GLU A 177 -12.76 -16.90 1.29
C GLU A 177 -13.05 -18.38 1.07
#